data_580def3dccbcf209b67a8d94be097797
#
_entry.id   580def3dccbcf209b67a8d94be097797
#
_cell.length_a   1.000
_cell.length_b   1.000
_cell.length_c   1.000
_cell.angle_alpha   90.00
_cell.angle_beta   90.00
_cell.angle_gamma   90.00
#
_symmetry.space_group_name_H-M   'P 1'
#
loop_
_entity.id
_entity.type
_entity.pdbx_description
1 polymer ?
#
loop_
_entity_poly.entity_id
_entity_poly.type
_entity_poly.pdbx_seq_one_letter_code
_entity_poly.pdbx_strand_id
1 'polypeptide(L)'
;MKNIEGQRIPEVTFRTRDGSQWKDVSTREIFAGKKVVVFALPGAFTPTCSSSHVPRYNELAPELARRGVDSIVCISVNDAFVMNEWAKDQHADKIQFIPDGNGEFTEKMGMLVDKQNLGFGKRSWRYSMFVDDGVIKKMFIEPDKEGDPFEVSDADTMLKYLDPEAKAPHDVVLFTKPGCSYCTKAKKLLEEKGWAYDEVAASPRRLRAVSSRSSTPQVFVDGQYVGGAEELEKFLAGV
;
A
#
# COMPACT_ATOMS: atom_id res chain seq x y z
N MET A 1 -5.74 17.85 14.28
CA MET A 1 -4.84 17.76 13.11
C MET A 1 -5.06 18.96 12.21
N LYS A 2 -4.02 19.42 11.48
CA LYS A 2 -4.09 20.64 10.66
C LYS A 2 -3.84 20.30 9.19
N ASN A 3 -4.72 20.73 8.29
CA ASN A 3 -4.46 20.67 6.85
C ASN A 3 -3.51 21.82 6.47
N ILE A 4 -2.39 21.47 5.84
CA ILE A 4 -1.35 22.42 5.41
C ILE A 4 -1.09 22.32 3.89
N GLU A 5 -2.12 22.00 3.11
CA GLU A 5 -2.06 22.07 1.64
C GLU A 5 -1.53 23.44 1.18
N GLY A 6 -0.72 23.45 0.14
CA GLY A 6 -0.05 24.63 -0.40
C GLY A 6 1.26 25.01 0.31
N GLN A 7 1.56 24.46 1.47
CA GLN A 7 2.82 24.70 2.17
C GLN A 7 3.92 23.75 1.71
N ARG A 8 5.18 24.13 1.99
CA ARG A 8 6.31 23.22 1.78
C ARG A 8 6.42 22.22 2.93
N ILE A 9 6.92 21.05 2.61
CA ILE A 9 7.31 20.03 3.59
C ILE A 9 8.32 20.63 4.57
N PRO A 10 8.14 20.42 5.90
CA PRO A 10 9.11 20.89 6.89
C PRO A 10 10.47 20.22 6.71
N GLU A 11 11.53 20.99 6.95
CA GLU A 11 12.89 20.47 6.92
C GLU A 11 13.15 19.60 8.16
N VAL A 12 13.46 18.33 7.90
CA VAL A 12 13.82 17.31 8.90
C VAL A 12 14.86 16.36 8.30
N THR A 13 15.71 15.83 9.15
CA THR A 13 16.64 14.75 8.81
C THR A 13 16.26 13.51 9.60
N PHE A 14 15.90 12.46 8.87
CA PHE A 14 15.55 11.17 9.45
C PHE A 14 16.81 10.32 9.67
N ARG A 15 16.91 9.70 10.84
CA ARG A 15 17.98 8.75 11.15
C ARG A 15 17.54 7.34 10.78
N THR A 16 18.00 6.84 9.65
CA THR A 16 17.66 5.52 9.10
C THR A 16 18.87 4.59 9.06
N ARG A 17 18.71 3.42 8.47
CA ARG A 17 19.78 2.41 8.32
C ARG A 17 19.82 1.90 6.89
N ASP A 18 21.05 1.68 6.41
CA ASP A 18 21.34 0.91 5.21
C ASP A 18 22.15 -0.32 5.62
N GLY A 19 21.52 -1.47 5.64
CA GLY A 19 22.08 -2.68 6.24
C GLY A 19 22.43 -2.48 7.71
N SER A 20 23.71 -2.61 8.06
CA SER A 20 24.23 -2.42 9.43
C SER A 20 24.65 -0.99 9.75
N GLN A 21 24.68 -0.09 8.77
CA GLN A 21 25.19 1.27 8.93
C GLN A 21 24.07 2.27 9.14
N TRP A 22 24.32 3.29 9.98
CA TRP A 22 23.46 4.43 10.12
C TRP A 22 23.55 5.35 8.90
N LYS A 23 22.41 5.84 8.46
CA LYS A 23 22.31 6.78 7.34
C LYS A 23 21.31 7.89 7.70
N ASP A 24 21.69 9.11 7.40
CA ASP A 24 20.80 10.25 7.50
C ASP A 24 20.14 10.50 6.13
N VAL A 25 18.84 10.77 6.14
CA VAL A 25 18.05 11.09 4.94
C VAL A 25 17.25 12.35 5.23
N SER A 26 17.49 13.40 4.47
CA SER A 26 16.77 14.66 4.62
C SER A 26 15.45 14.67 3.84
N THR A 27 14.49 15.46 4.29
CA THR A 27 13.27 15.74 3.52
C THR A 27 13.55 16.28 2.13
N ARG A 28 14.65 17.05 1.97
CA ARG A 28 15.09 17.54 0.66
C ARG A 28 15.44 16.40 -0.30
N GLU A 29 16.17 15.39 0.17
CA GLU A 29 16.54 14.21 -0.66
C GLU A 29 15.32 13.40 -1.08
N ILE A 30 14.29 13.34 -0.22
CA ILE A 30 13.05 12.61 -0.50
C ILE A 30 12.20 13.36 -1.54
N PHE A 31 12.06 14.69 -1.41
CA PHE A 31 11.00 15.45 -2.08
C PHE A 31 11.47 16.39 -3.19
N ALA A 32 12.75 16.83 -3.21
CA ALA A 32 13.19 17.85 -4.18
C ALA A 32 13.13 17.32 -5.63
N GLY A 33 12.43 18.05 -6.50
CA GLY A 33 12.25 17.70 -7.92
C GLY A 33 11.44 16.44 -8.18
N LYS A 34 10.69 15.92 -7.18
CA LYS A 34 9.95 14.65 -7.27
C LYS A 34 8.48 14.83 -6.93
N LYS A 35 7.66 13.99 -7.54
CA LYS A 35 6.26 13.76 -7.17
C LYS A 35 6.17 12.55 -6.25
N VAL A 36 5.85 12.79 -5.01
CA VAL A 36 5.88 11.77 -3.95
C VAL A 36 4.50 11.62 -3.33
N VAL A 37 4.03 10.38 -3.26
CA VAL A 37 2.89 10.03 -2.42
C VAL A 37 3.43 9.64 -1.05
N VAL A 38 2.92 10.27 0.00
CA VAL A 38 3.27 9.94 1.38
C VAL A 38 2.02 9.47 2.11
N PHE A 39 2.16 8.43 2.89
CA PHE A 39 1.17 8.07 3.89
C PHE A 39 1.81 7.86 5.25
N ALA A 40 1.13 8.30 6.29
CA ALA A 40 1.55 8.17 7.67
C ALA A 40 0.46 7.52 8.52
N LEU A 41 0.87 6.84 9.57
CA LEU A 41 0.02 5.94 10.30
C LEU A 41 0.45 5.81 11.76
N PRO A 42 -0.44 5.31 12.67
CA PRO A 42 -0.18 5.22 14.10
C PRO A 42 0.99 4.31 14.49
N GLY A 43 1.33 3.31 13.69
CA GLY A 43 2.49 2.48 14.01
C GLY A 43 2.66 1.25 13.15
N ALA A 44 3.92 0.83 12.98
CA ALA A 44 4.28 -0.44 12.41
C ALA A 44 3.66 -1.61 13.19
N PHE A 45 3.34 -2.70 12.51
CA PHE A 45 2.71 -3.92 13.05
C PHE A 45 1.33 -3.73 13.70
N THR A 46 0.71 -2.55 13.60
CA THR A 46 -0.67 -2.39 14.04
C THR A 46 -1.66 -2.94 13.00
N PRO A 47 -2.87 -3.39 13.41
CA PRO A 47 -3.76 -4.16 12.54
C PRO A 47 -4.07 -3.51 11.20
N THR A 48 -4.74 -2.36 11.17
CA THR A 48 -5.14 -1.65 9.95
C THR A 48 -3.95 -1.28 9.08
N CYS A 49 -2.83 -0.90 9.70
CA CYS A 49 -1.62 -0.50 8.98
C CYS A 49 -1.01 -1.67 8.20
N SER A 50 -1.00 -2.87 8.79
CA SER A 50 -0.40 -4.07 8.21
C SER A 50 -1.35 -4.86 7.29
N SER A 51 -2.68 -4.83 7.57
CA SER A 51 -3.64 -5.61 6.79
C SER A 51 -4.24 -4.89 5.58
N SER A 52 -4.17 -3.55 5.56
CA SER A 52 -4.87 -2.76 4.55
C SER A 52 -4.04 -1.61 3.99
N HIS A 53 -3.49 -0.75 4.85
CA HIS A 53 -2.87 0.50 4.40
C HIS A 53 -1.61 0.27 3.57
N VAL A 54 -0.61 -0.43 4.14
CA VAL A 54 0.65 -0.74 3.43
C VAL A 54 0.44 -1.66 2.24
N PRO A 55 -0.28 -2.80 2.36
CA PRO A 55 -0.48 -3.70 1.22
C PRO A 55 -1.09 -3.00 0.02
N ARG A 56 -2.14 -2.18 0.22
CA ARG A 56 -2.82 -1.53 -0.89
C ARG A 56 -1.97 -0.47 -1.58
N TYR A 57 -1.16 0.30 -0.87
CA TYR A 57 -0.19 1.20 -1.49
C TYR A 57 0.90 0.44 -2.28
N ASN A 58 1.34 -0.72 -1.80
CA ASN A 58 2.31 -1.56 -2.51
C ASN A 58 1.73 -2.17 -3.78
N GLU A 59 0.47 -2.63 -3.74
CA GLU A 59 -0.27 -3.13 -4.90
C GLU A 59 -0.46 -2.05 -5.96
N LEU A 60 -0.91 -0.86 -5.56
CA LEU A 60 -1.19 0.25 -6.47
C LEU A 60 0.06 1.03 -6.91
N ALA A 61 1.25 0.70 -6.42
CA ALA A 61 2.48 1.41 -6.78
C ALA A 61 2.72 1.51 -8.30
N PRO A 62 2.51 0.45 -9.12
CA PRO A 62 2.63 0.57 -10.57
C PRO A 62 1.62 1.53 -11.19
N GLU A 63 0.39 1.58 -10.66
CA GLU A 63 -0.65 2.49 -11.15
C GLU A 63 -0.34 3.94 -10.81
N LEU A 64 0.17 4.20 -9.61
CA LEU A 64 0.62 5.51 -9.18
C LEU A 64 1.83 5.98 -10.02
N ALA A 65 2.78 5.09 -10.30
CA ALA A 65 3.94 5.38 -11.15
C ALA A 65 3.54 5.76 -12.58
N ARG A 66 2.57 5.08 -13.19
CA ARG A 66 2.02 5.43 -14.53
C ARG A 66 1.43 6.85 -14.56
N ARG A 67 1.03 7.39 -13.42
CA ARG A 67 0.50 8.75 -13.25
C ARG A 67 1.56 9.76 -12.81
N GLY A 68 2.81 9.39 -12.95
CA GLY A 68 3.97 10.25 -12.73
C GLY A 68 4.38 10.38 -11.27
N VAL A 69 3.97 9.47 -10.39
CA VAL A 69 4.50 9.39 -9.02
C VAL A 69 5.88 8.73 -9.07
N ASP A 70 6.89 9.44 -8.57
CA ASP A 70 8.28 8.98 -8.57
C ASP A 70 8.56 8.00 -7.42
N SER A 71 7.89 8.17 -6.29
CA SER A 71 8.06 7.30 -5.12
C SER A 71 6.86 7.34 -4.17
N ILE A 72 6.71 6.25 -3.41
CA ILE A 72 5.74 6.14 -2.31
C ILE A 72 6.53 6.02 -1.02
N VAL A 73 6.16 6.82 -0.02
CA VAL A 73 6.83 6.92 1.27
C VAL A 73 5.87 6.63 2.41
N CYS A 74 6.21 5.68 3.25
CA CYS A 74 5.53 5.40 4.52
C CYS A 74 6.30 6.03 5.68
N ILE A 75 5.67 6.92 6.45
CA ILE A 75 6.28 7.55 7.63
C ILE A 75 5.54 7.11 8.89
N SER A 76 6.29 6.72 9.90
CA SER A 76 5.73 6.37 11.21
C SER A 76 6.65 6.79 12.36
N VAL A 77 6.05 7.12 13.51
CA VAL A 77 6.79 7.38 14.76
C VAL A 77 7.25 6.05 15.36
N ASN A 78 8.14 5.41 14.62
CA ASN A 78 8.85 4.19 14.98
C ASN A 78 10.33 4.37 14.62
N ASP A 79 11.20 3.61 15.27
CA ASP A 79 12.62 3.62 14.96
C ASP A 79 12.99 2.86 13.67
N ALA A 80 14.23 2.99 13.24
CA ALA A 80 14.71 2.40 12.00
C ALA A 80 14.72 0.86 12.01
N PHE A 81 14.88 0.22 13.17
CA PHE A 81 14.87 -1.23 13.26
C PHE A 81 13.46 -1.78 13.03
N VAL A 82 12.48 -1.18 13.71
CA VAL A 82 11.07 -1.55 13.57
C VAL A 82 10.60 -1.32 12.13
N MET A 83 10.91 -0.16 11.54
CA MET A 83 10.48 0.15 10.17
C MET A 83 11.09 -0.78 9.13
N ASN A 84 12.37 -1.13 9.27
CA ASN A 84 13.04 -2.06 8.36
C ASN A 84 12.49 -3.49 8.45
N GLU A 85 12.23 -3.99 9.66
CA GLU A 85 11.65 -5.33 9.82
C GLU A 85 10.20 -5.36 9.34
N TRP A 86 9.44 -4.30 9.58
CA TRP A 86 8.06 -4.22 9.10
C TRP A 86 7.98 -4.17 7.57
N ALA A 87 8.89 -3.44 6.91
CA ALA A 87 8.96 -3.43 5.44
C ALA A 87 9.18 -4.83 4.86
N LYS A 88 10.05 -5.64 5.50
CA LYS A 88 10.28 -7.03 5.10
C LYS A 88 9.06 -7.92 5.36
N ASP A 89 8.46 -7.81 6.54
CA ASP A 89 7.26 -8.56 6.92
C ASP A 89 6.09 -8.32 5.95
N GLN A 90 5.93 -7.08 5.52
CA GLN A 90 4.90 -6.68 4.57
C GLN A 90 5.23 -6.98 3.10
N HIS A 91 6.44 -7.47 2.79
CA HIS A 91 6.93 -7.64 1.40
C HIS A 91 6.71 -6.38 0.54
N ALA A 92 6.84 -5.19 1.15
CA ALA A 92 6.48 -3.91 0.54
C ALA A 92 7.71 -3.25 -0.10
N ASP A 93 8.25 -3.88 -1.13
CA ASP A 93 9.46 -3.49 -1.85
C ASP A 93 9.31 -2.23 -2.73
N LYS A 94 8.09 -1.80 -3.00
CA LYS A 94 7.78 -0.60 -3.78
C LYS A 94 7.56 0.65 -2.92
N ILE A 95 7.67 0.53 -1.61
CA ILE A 95 7.46 1.61 -0.64
C ILE A 95 8.76 1.90 0.10
N GLN A 96 9.11 3.18 0.20
CA GLN A 96 10.20 3.62 1.05
C GLN A 96 9.69 3.84 2.48
N PHE A 97 10.21 3.07 3.44
CA PHE A 97 9.86 3.21 4.85
C PHE A 97 10.79 4.18 5.54
N ILE A 98 10.25 5.27 6.09
CA ILE A 98 11.01 6.33 6.75
C ILE A 98 10.66 6.34 8.25
N PRO A 99 11.67 6.12 9.12
CA PRO A 99 11.49 6.16 10.57
C PRO A 99 11.50 7.59 11.08
N ASP A 100 10.39 8.06 11.63
CA ASP A 100 10.30 9.33 12.39
C ASP A 100 10.34 9.04 13.90
N GLY A 101 11.37 8.33 14.36
CA GLY A 101 11.46 7.77 15.72
C GLY A 101 11.30 8.80 16.84
N ASN A 102 11.73 10.04 16.63
CA ASN A 102 11.56 11.14 17.57
C ASN A 102 10.25 11.92 17.37
N GLY A 103 9.48 11.64 16.30
CA GLY A 103 8.25 12.33 15.98
C GLY A 103 8.42 13.76 15.48
N GLU A 104 9.64 14.17 15.10
CA GLU A 104 9.95 15.55 14.71
C GLU A 104 9.20 15.98 13.45
N PHE A 105 9.20 15.12 12.42
CA PHE A 105 8.46 15.38 11.19
C PHE A 105 6.96 15.43 11.46
N THR A 106 6.47 14.44 12.16
CA THR A 106 5.05 14.33 12.53
C THR A 106 4.56 15.52 13.33
N GLU A 107 5.37 16.02 14.27
CA GLU A 107 5.07 17.23 15.06
C GLU A 107 5.01 18.48 14.18
N LYS A 108 6.04 18.69 13.35
CA LYS A 108 6.09 19.85 12.42
C LYS A 108 4.96 19.84 11.38
N MET A 109 4.49 18.64 11.01
CA MET A 109 3.30 18.47 10.16
C MET A 109 1.98 18.75 10.90
N GLY A 110 2.00 18.90 12.24
CA GLY A 110 0.80 19.06 13.06
C GLY A 110 -0.05 17.80 13.16
N MET A 111 0.59 16.63 13.00
CA MET A 111 -0.05 15.31 12.98
C MET A 111 0.32 14.44 14.20
N LEU A 112 1.12 14.97 15.15
CA LEU A 112 1.51 14.23 16.33
C LEU A 112 0.35 14.18 17.32
N VAL A 113 -0.03 12.97 17.74
CA VAL A 113 -1.13 12.71 18.67
C VAL A 113 -0.64 11.86 19.84
N ASP A 114 -1.32 12.00 20.99
CA ASP A 114 -1.09 11.18 22.17
C ASP A 114 -1.96 9.93 22.10
N LYS A 115 -1.35 8.76 22.18
CA LYS A 115 -1.98 7.45 22.23
C LYS A 115 -1.56 6.66 23.49
N GLN A 116 -1.27 7.37 24.59
CA GLN A 116 -0.86 6.75 25.85
C GLN A 116 -1.93 5.80 26.41
N ASN A 117 -3.20 6.08 26.18
CA ASN A 117 -4.32 5.19 26.56
C ASN A 117 -4.23 3.79 25.92
N LEU A 118 -3.51 3.66 24.80
CA LEU A 118 -3.24 2.39 24.12
C LEU A 118 -1.83 1.84 24.42
N GLY A 119 -1.06 2.51 25.28
CA GLY A 119 0.33 2.15 25.55
C GLY A 119 1.30 2.49 24.41
N PHE A 120 0.90 3.31 23.45
CA PHE A 120 1.73 3.64 22.28
C PHE A 120 2.58 4.89 22.47
N GLY A 121 2.24 5.74 23.45
CA GLY A 121 2.84 7.07 23.58
C GLY A 121 2.44 8.02 22.43
N LYS A 122 3.35 8.90 22.03
CA LYS A 122 3.10 9.81 20.91
C LYS A 122 3.24 9.08 19.58
N ARG A 123 2.28 9.29 18.66
CA ARG A 123 2.22 8.66 17.33
C ARG A 123 1.75 9.64 16.27
N SER A 124 1.91 9.26 15.02
CA SER A 124 1.29 9.99 13.92
C SER A 124 -0.21 9.74 13.89
N TRP A 125 -1.00 10.79 13.60
CA TRP A 125 -2.34 10.60 13.08
C TRP A 125 -2.25 9.95 11.70
N ARG A 126 -3.33 9.27 11.28
CA ARG A 126 -3.38 8.65 9.96
C ARG A 126 -3.78 9.67 8.91
N TYR A 127 -2.96 9.76 7.85
CA TYR A 127 -3.23 10.60 6.70
C TYR A 127 -2.44 10.12 5.48
N SER A 128 -2.81 10.59 4.30
CA SER A 128 -1.97 10.54 3.12
C SER A 128 -1.87 11.91 2.46
N MET A 129 -0.83 12.12 1.64
CA MET A 129 -0.64 13.36 0.91
C MET A 129 0.11 13.14 -0.40
N PHE A 130 -0.16 14.02 -1.35
CA PHE A 130 0.60 14.14 -2.59
C PHE A 130 1.48 15.39 -2.53
N VAL A 131 2.77 15.22 -2.78
CA VAL A 131 3.79 16.25 -2.72
C VAL A 131 4.46 16.38 -4.08
N ASP A 132 4.59 17.59 -4.60
CA ASP A 132 5.28 17.90 -5.85
C ASP A 132 6.37 18.92 -5.57
N ASP A 133 7.62 18.55 -5.84
CA ASP A 133 8.83 19.35 -5.54
C ASP A 133 8.81 19.97 -4.14
N GLY A 134 8.50 19.16 -3.14
CA GLY A 134 8.44 19.58 -1.74
C GLY A 134 7.25 20.47 -1.36
N VAL A 135 6.29 20.69 -2.26
CA VAL A 135 5.04 21.41 -1.99
C VAL A 135 3.88 20.42 -1.83
N ILE A 136 3.19 20.48 -0.73
CA ILE A 136 2.01 19.64 -0.45
C ILE A 136 0.86 20.09 -1.35
N LYS A 137 0.47 19.27 -2.31
CA LYS A 137 -0.62 19.57 -3.25
C LYS A 137 -1.97 19.13 -2.72
N LYS A 138 -2.01 18.01 -1.98
CA LYS A 138 -3.22 17.43 -1.42
C LYS A 138 -2.93 16.70 -0.12
N MET A 139 -3.86 16.76 0.83
CA MET A 139 -3.86 15.95 2.05
C MET A 139 -5.21 15.29 2.25
N PHE A 140 -5.19 14.01 2.58
CA PHE A 140 -6.33 13.23 3.03
C PHE A 140 -6.09 12.84 4.48
N ILE A 141 -6.69 13.57 5.39
CA ILE A 141 -6.52 13.40 6.84
C ILE A 141 -7.74 12.66 7.37
N GLU A 142 -7.51 11.55 8.06
CA GLU A 142 -8.61 10.81 8.65
C GLU A 142 -9.40 11.66 9.65
N PRO A 143 -10.73 11.46 9.75
CA PRO A 143 -11.56 12.24 10.65
C PRO A 143 -11.14 12.05 12.10
N ASP A 144 -11.24 13.12 12.90
CA ASP A 144 -10.94 13.09 14.33
C ASP A 144 -12.06 12.38 15.11
N LYS A 145 -11.99 11.06 15.10
CA LYS A 145 -12.92 10.17 15.82
C LYS A 145 -12.14 9.17 16.65
N GLU A 146 -12.82 8.64 17.67
CA GLU A 146 -12.28 7.56 18.48
C GLU A 146 -12.00 6.31 17.65
N GLY A 147 -10.98 5.57 18.02
CA GLY A 147 -10.53 4.37 17.33
C GLY A 147 -9.40 4.62 16.34
N ASP A 148 -9.41 3.89 15.24
CA ASP A 148 -8.40 3.93 14.17
C ASP A 148 -9.09 4.12 12.81
N PRO A 149 -9.60 5.34 12.50
CA PRO A 149 -10.33 5.59 11.26
C PRO A 149 -9.46 5.35 10.02
N PHE A 150 -10.07 4.77 8.99
CA PHE A 150 -9.44 4.50 7.70
C PHE A 150 -10.49 4.66 6.59
N GLU A 151 -10.73 5.90 6.17
CA GLU A 151 -11.86 6.27 5.31
C GLU A 151 -11.43 7.07 4.07
N VAL A 152 -10.33 7.84 4.17
CA VAL A 152 -9.93 8.79 3.12
C VAL A 152 -8.45 8.75 2.76
N SER A 153 -7.59 8.15 3.59
CA SER A 153 -6.14 8.15 3.38
C SER A 153 -5.63 6.91 2.63
N ASP A 154 -6.53 6.09 2.14
CA ASP A 154 -6.23 4.87 1.40
C ASP A 154 -5.65 5.16 0.00
N ALA A 155 -5.03 4.13 -0.58
CA ALA A 155 -4.35 4.24 -1.87
C ALA A 155 -5.32 4.43 -3.06
N ASP A 156 -6.55 3.90 -2.97
CA ASP A 156 -7.56 4.07 -4.00
C ASP A 156 -8.08 5.52 -4.06
N THR A 157 -8.25 6.16 -2.90
CA THR A 157 -8.57 7.59 -2.80
C THR A 157 -7.46 8.45 -3.41
N MET A 158 -6.20 8.13 -3.14
CA MET A 158 -5.05 8.82 -3.75
C MET A 158 -5.00 8.61 -5.27
N LEU A 159 -5.23 7.39 -5.75
CA LEU A 159 -5.28 7.06 -7.17
C LEU A 159 -6.35 7.88 -7.90
N LYS A 160 -7.57 7.93 -7.36
CA LYS A 160 -8.69 8.74 -7.91
C LYS A 160 -8.42 10.24 -7.89
N TYR A 161 -7.67 10.74 -6.92
CA TYR A 161 -7.26 12.15 -6.92
C TYR A 161 -6.30 12.46 -8.08
N LEU A 162 -5.34 11.56 -8.35
CA LEU A 162 -4.37 11.75 -9.43
C LEU A 162 -5.00 11.54 -10.81
N ASP A 163 -5.99 10.66 -10.90
CA ASP A 163 -6.71 10.35 -12.11
C ASP A 163 -8.15 9.93 -11.78
N PRO A 164 -9.13 10.83 -11.92
CA PRO A 164 -10.54 10.55 -11.62
C PRO A 164 -11.14 9.39 -12.41
N GLU A 165 -10.60 9.11 -13.60
CA GLU A 165 -11.05 8.00 -14.48
C GLU A 165 -10.31 6.68 -14.20
N ALA A 166 -9.35 6.69 -13.25
CA ALA A 166 -8.60 5.49 -12.90
C ALA A 166 -9.54 4.41 -12.34
N LYS A 167 -9.43 3.24 -12.92
CA LYS A 167 -10.00 2.02 -12.34
C LYS A 167 -8.92 1.35 -11.49
N ALA A 168 -9.29 0.95 -10.27
CA ALA A 168 -8.44 0.10 -9.48
C ALA A 168 -8.17 -1.21 -10.24
N PRO A 169 -6.96 -1.78 -10.15
CA PRO A 169 -6.73 -3.11 -10.68
C PRO A 169 -7.64 -4.13 -10.00
N HIS A 170 -8.02 -5.14 -10.75
CA HIS A 170 -8.83 -6.24 -10.22
C HIS A 170 -8.03 -7.07 -9.20
N ASP A 171 -8.68 -7.44 -8.10
CA ASP A 171 -8.12 -8.37 -7.13
C ASP A 171 -8.30 -9.81 -7.67
N VAL A 172 -7.21 -10.43 -8.11
CA VAL A 172 -7.25 -11.75 -8.72
C VAL A 172 -6.53 -12.79 -7.88
N VAL A 173 -7.23 -13.88 -7.55
CA VAL A 173 -6.64 -15.06 -6.90
C VAL A 173 -6.77 -16.28 -7.81
N LEU A 174 -5.64 -16.96 -8.02
CA LEU A 174 -5.55 -18.11 -8.91
C LEU A 174 -5.10 -19.36 -8.14
N PHE A 175 -6.00 -20.33 -7.95
CA PHE A 175 -5.67 -21.63 -7.38
C PHE A 175 -5.10 -22.55 -8.45
N THR A 176 -3.86 -22.99 -8.29
CA THR A 176 -3.14 -23.82 -9.26
C THR A 176 -2.53 -25.07 -8.62
N LYS A 177 -2.10 -25.99 -9.48
CA LYS A 177 -1.24 -27.13 -9.08
C LYS A 177 -0.11 -27.34 -10.10
N PRO A 178 1.02 -27.91 -9.69
CA PRO A 178 2.11 -28.25 -10.61
C PRO A 178 1.65 -29.14 -11.77
N GLY A 179 2.18 -28.92 -12.98
CA GLY A 179 1.91 -29.72 -14.17
C GLY A 179 0.50 -29.53 -14.78
N CYS A 180 -0.22 -28.50 -14.40
CA CYS A 180 -1.56 -28.20 -14.91
C CYS A 180 -1.47 -27.27 -16.13
N SER A 181 -1.73 -27.78 -17.34
CA SER A 181 -1.71 -26.98 -18.57
C SER A 181 -2.75 -25.86 -18.62
N TYR A 182 -3.94 -26.10 -18.07
CA TYR A 182 -4.99 -25.08 -17.95
C TYR A 182 -4.60 -23.97 -16.95
N CYS A 183 -3.81 -24.29 -15.91
CA CYS A 183 -3.27 -23.27 -15.00
C CYS A 183 -2.27 -22.38 -15.73
N THR A 184 -1.40 -22.94 -16.55
CA THR A 184 -0.48 -22.19 -17.41
C THR A 184 -1.23 -21.28 -18.39
N LYS A 185 -2.32 -21.79 -19.01
CA LYS A 185 -3.19 -20.99 -19.88
C LYS A 185 -3.79 -19.79 -19.12
N ALA A 186 -4.34 -20.03 -17.93
CA ALA A 186 -4.94 -18.95 -17.13
C ALA A 186 -3.94 -17.87 -16.75
N LYS A 187 -2.73 -18.24 -16.31
CA LYS A 187 -1.64 -17.29 -16.02
C LYS A 187 -1.32 -16.42 -17.24
N LYS A 188 -1.13 -17.05 -18.39
CA LYS A 188 -0.81 -16.34 -19.64
C LYS A 188 -1.90 -15.35 -20.03
N LEU A 189 -3.18 -15.69 -19.89
CA LEU A 189 -4.31 -14.81 -20.16
C LEU A 189 -4.29 -13.56 -19.25
N LEU A 190 -4.00 -13.73 -17.95
CA LEU A 190 -3.88 -12.62 -17.01
C LEU A 190 -2.69 -11.73 -17.32
N GLU A 191 -1.53 -12.34 -17.63
CA GLU A 191 -0.31 -11.63 -18.02
C GLU A 191 -0.51 -10.81 -19.31
N GLU A 192 -1.18 -11.36 -20.32
CA GLU A 192 -1.51 -10.66 -21.58
C GLU A 192 -2.44 -9.46 -21.36
N LYS A 193 -3.34 -9.54 -20.37
CA LYS A 193 -4.18 -8.41 -19.95
C LYS A 193 -3.43 -7.42 -19.02
N GLY A 194 -2.23 -7.76 -18.53
CA GLY A 194 -1.49 -6.97 -17.56
C GLY A 194 -2.10 -7.01 -16.15
N TRP A 195 -2.89 -8.03 -15.83
CA TRP A 195 -3.49 -8.20 -14.51
C TRP A 195 -2.56 -8.96 -13.59
N ALA A 196 -2.25 -8.35 -12.44
CA ALA A 196 -1.55 -9.04 -11.35
C ALA A 196 -2.49 -10.05 -10.68
N TYR A 197 -1.93 -11.11 -10.12
CA TYR A 197 -2.68 -12.12 -9.41
C TYR A 197 -1.86 -12.77 -8.29
N ASP A 198 -2.56 -13.23 -7.26
CA ASP A 198 -1.98 -14.06 -6.22
C ASP A 198 -2.15 -15.53 -6.58
N GLU A 199 -1.04 -16.27 -6.62
CA GLU A 199 -1.07 -17.70 -6.88
C GLU A 199 -1.13 -18.50 -5.57
N VAL A 200 -2.17 -19.32 -5.43
CA VAL A 200 -2.39 -20.18 -4.27
C VAL A 200 -2.28 -21.65 -4.66
N ALA A 201 -1.42 -22.40 -3.95
CA ALA A 201 -1.31 -23.83 -4.14
C ALA A 201 -2.64 -24.54 -3.82
N ALA A 202 -3.20 -25.21 -4.83
CA ALA A 202 -4.46 -25.92 -4.71
C ALA A 202 -4.31 -27.22 -3.92
N SER A 203 -5.27 -27.49 -3.05
CA SER A 203 -5.52 -28.82 -2.50
C SER A 203 -7.01 -29.17 -2.63
N PRO A 204 -7.39 -30.44 -2.69
CA PRO A 204 -8.80 -30.82 -2.82
C PRO A 204 -9.70 -30.20 -1.74
N ARG A 205 -9.18 -30.09 -0.51
CA ARG A 205 -9.90 -29.50 0.62
C ARG A 205 -10.11 -27.99 0.43
N ARG A 206 -9.05 -27.26 0.05
CA ARG A 206 -9.11 -25.81 -0.21
C ARG A 206 -10.10 -25.51 -1.33
N LEU A 207 -9.98 -26.21 -2.46
CA LEU A 207 -10.84 -26.00 -3.62
C LEU A 207 -12.32 -26.22 -3.28
N ARG A 208 -12.65 -27.32 -2.58
CA ARG A 208 -14.04 -27.58 -2.17
C ARG A 208 -14.56 -26.53 -1.19
N ALA A 209 -13.70 -26.02 -0.30
CA ALA A 209 -14.11 -25.01 0.68
C ALA A 209 -14.46 -23.66 0.03
N VAL A 210 -13.79 -23.28 -1.07
CA VAL A 210 -13.99 -21.95 -1.70
C VAL A 210 -15.00 -21.96 -2.85
N SER A 211 -15.17 -23.10 -3.56
CA SER A 211 -16.04 -23.16 -4.76
C SER A 211 -16.90 -24.42 -4.86
N SER A 212 -16.80 -25.34 -3.91
CA SER A 212 -17.41 -26.68 -3.98
C SER A 212 -16.92 -27.54 -5.17
N ARG A 213 -15.85 -27.14 -5.86
CA ARG A 213 -15.25 -27.86 -7.01
C ARG A 213 -13.86 -28.37 -6.64
N SER A 214 -13.32 -29.30 -7.45
CA SER A 214 -12.00 -29.93 -7.22
C SER A 214 -11.03 -29.78 -8.38
N SER A 215 -11.48 -29.21 -9.51
CA SER A 215 -10.64 -28.97 -10.68
C SER A 215 -9.75 -27.71 -10.51
N THR A 216 -8.65 -27.66 -11.25
CA THR A 216 -7.76 -26.50 -11.37
C THR A 216 -7.58 -26.06 -12.83
N PRO A 217 -7.36 -24.77 -13.13
CA PRO A 217 -7.33 -23.68 -12.18
C PRO A 217 -8.71 -23.31 -11.62
N GLN A 218 -8.72 -22.59 -10.51
CA GLN A 218 -9.90 -21.83 -10.09
C GLN A 218 -9.50 -20.37 -9.96
N VAL A 219 -10.24 -19.51 -10.64
CA VAL A 219 -9.97 -18.07 -10.72
C VAL A 219 -11.07 -17.31 -10.00
N PHE A 220 -10.65 -16.40 -9.12
CA PHE A 220 -11.51 -15.47 -8.45
C PHE A 220 -11.08 -14.05 -8.86
N VAL A 221 -12.04 -13.21 -9.18
CA VAL A 221 -11.84 -11.81 -9.53
C VAL A 221 -12.77 -10.97 -8.65
N ASP A 222 -12.23 -10.01 -7.92
CA ASP A 222 -12.98 -9.12 -7.03
C ASP A 222 -13.89 -9.87 -6.06
N GLY A 223 -13.39 -10.98 -5.50
CA GLY A 223 -14.12 -11.85 -4.58
C GLY A 223 -15.14 -12.79 -5.24
N GLN A 224 -15.31 -12.74 -6.56
CA GLN A 224 -16.26 -13.60 -7.28
C GLN A 224 -15.55 -14.77 -7.97
N TYR A 225 -16.14 -15.95 -7.86
CA TYR A 225 -15.66 -17.12 -8.59
C TYR A 225 -15.99 -17.01 -10.09
N VAL A 226 -14.97 -16.88 -10.92
CA VAL A 226 -15.11 -16.81 -12.38
C VAL A 226 -15.19 -18.20 -13.01
N GLY A 227 -14.31 -19.12 -12.59
CA GLY A 227 -14.28 -20.48 -13.16
C GLY A 227 -12.86 -21.00 -13.39
N GLY A 228 -12.70 -21.80 -14.44
CA GLY A 228 -11.42 -22.29 -14.93
C GLY A 228 -10.83 -21.36 -16.01
N ALA A 229 -9.89 -21.89 -16.80
CA ALA A 229 -9.20 -21.11 -17.82
C ALA A 229 -10.12 -20.68 -18.98
N GLU A 230 -11.11 -21.48 -19.33
CA GLU A 230 -12.05 -21.16 -20.43
C GLU A 230 -13.07 -20.10 -20.02
N GLU A 231 -13.56 -20.16 -18.78
CA GLU A 231 -14.44 -19.16 -18.21
C GLU A 231 -13.70 -17.83 -18.01
N LEU A 232 -12.42 -17.87 -17.57
CA LEU A 232 -11.58 -16.69 -17.47
C LEU A 232 -11.39 -16.04 -18.85
N GLU A 233 -11.13 -16.80 -19.91
CA GLU A 233 -10.97 -16.28 -21.27
C GLU A 233 -12.22 -15.51 -21.74
N LYS A 234 -13.40 -16.06 -21.47
CA LYS A 234 -14.69 -15.39 -21.77
C LYS A 234 -14.90 -14.14 -20.93
N PHE A 235 -14.56 -14.20 -19.65
CA PHE A 235 -14.68 -13.08 -18.74
C PHE A 235 -13.80 -11.92 -19.21
N LEU A 236 -12.51 -12.18 -19.53
CA LEU A 236 -11.56 -11.18 -20.01
C LEU A 236 -11.90 -10.59 -21.39
N ALA A 237 -12.69 -11.27 -22.20
CA ALA A 237 -13.19 -10.75 -23.46
C ALA A 237 -14.33 -9.73 -23.29
N GLY A 238 -14.97 -9.71 -22.12
CA GLY A 238 -16.10 -8.81 -21.82
C GLY A 238 -15.70 -7.56 -20.99
N VAL A 239 -14.44 -7.41 -20.60
CA VAL A 239 -13.91 -6.30 -19.77
C VAL A 239 -12.79 -5.52 -20.49
#